data_822b446eea3ba45c71c5d98b8b36cd2d
#
_entry.id   822b446eea3ba45c71c5d98b8b36cd2d
#
_cell.length_a   1.000
_cell.length_b   1.000
_cell.length_c   1.000
_cell.angle_alpha   90.00
_cell.angle_beta   90.00
_cell.angle_gamma   90.00
#
_symmetry.space_group_name_H-M   'P 1'
#
loop_
_entity.id
_entity.type
_entity.pdbx_description
1 polymer ?
#
loop_
_entity_poly.entity_id
_entity_poly.type
_entity_poly.pdbx_seq_one_letter_code
_entity_poly.pdbx_strand_id
1 'polypeptide(L)'
;MKKILSAVLAALLILTLCACGSSGAKDIDAQALADALKSGVAFEDTLSAVSSDELAFSLSGMPENYIAAGYRADGTTSEEIVVVQCGNKDDAAMVKAALETHLAELKDQASKYQPEQLPLLDGAILTVGGNGAVLCVTADTDTANSIIKEYVG
;
A
#
# COMPACT_ATOMS: atom_id res chain seq x y z
N MET A 1 -1.90 55.20 21.53
CA MET A 1 -2.70 53.97 21.73
C MET A 1 -3.23 53.36 20.45
N LYS A 2 -3.81 54.13 19.52
CA LYS A 2 -4.37 53.59 18.23
C LYS A 2 -3.33 52.97 17.30
N LYS A 3 -2.08 53.39 17.30
CA LYS A 3 -0.99 52.88 16.44
C LYS A 3 -0.41 51.52 16.89
N ILE A 4 -0.46 51.27 18.21
CA ILE A 4 0.02 50.02 18.80
C ILE A 4 -1.00 48.90 18.60
N LEU A 5 -2.29 49.21 18.63
CA LEU A 5 -3.36 48.24 18.40
C LEU A 5 -3.39 47.71 16.96
N SER A 6 -3.01 48.58 16.00
CA SER A 6 -2.94 48.19 14.56
C SER A 6 -1.74 47.26 14.28
N ALA A 7 -0.62 47.44 14.98
CA ALA A 7 0.56 46.58 14.80
C ALA A 7 0.35 45.17 15.42
N VAL A 8 -0.38 45.07 16.53
CA VAL A 8 -0.69 43.77 17.16
C VAL A 8 -1.68 42.96 16.29
N LEU A 9 -2.65 43.63 15.66
CA LEU A 9 -3.62 42.98 14.79
C LEU A 9 -2.97 42.46 13.48
N ALA A 10 -1.98 43.19 12.94
CA ALA A 10 -1.21 42.76 11.77
C ALA A 10 -0.27 41.59 12.09
N ALA A 11 0.28 41.50 13.29
CA ALA A 11 1.12 40.38 13.73
C ALA A 11 0.33 39.08 13.94
N LEU A 12 -0.94 39.17 14.37
CA LEU A 12 -1.81 37.98 14.52
C LEU A 12 -2.27 37.38 13.18
N LEU A 13 -2.29 38.14 12.10
CA LEU A 13 -2.71 37.70 10.77
C LEU A 13 -1.61 36.93 9.99
N ILE A 14 -0.36 37.02 10.44
CA ILE A 14 0.78 36.36 9.77
C ILE A 14 0.98 34.93 10.27
N LEU A 15 0.39 34.54 11.41
CA LEU A 15 0.54 33.21 11.99
C LEU A 15 -0.43 32.14 11.44
N THR A 16 -1.33 32.49 10.52
CA THR A 16 -2.32 31.55 9.96
C THR A 16 -2.01 31.07 8.53
N LEU A 17 -0.84 31.36 7.98
CA LEU A 17 -0.46 30.96 6.60
C LEU A 17 0.60 29.85 6.52
N CYS A 18 0.83 29.11 7.58
CA CYS A 18 1.66 27.89 7.53
C CYS A 18 0.87 26.60 7.66
N ALA A 19 -0.40 26.59 7.21
CA ALA A 19 -1.13 25.37 6.92
C ALA A 19 -1.21 25.16 5.40
N CYS A 20 -0.10 25.28 4.69
CA CYS A 20 0.07 24.58 3.43
C CYS A 20 0.26 23.12 3.80
N GLY A 21 -0.85 22.38 3.81
CA GLY A 21 -0.81 20.94 3.80
C GLY A 21 0.04 20.52 2.60
N SER A 22 1.23 20.02 2.87
CA SER A 22 1.93 19.21 1.89
C SER A 22 0.98 18.05 1.61
N SER A 23 0.40 18.01 0.42
CA SER A 23 -0.24 16.84 -0.15
C SER A 23 0.85 15.81 -0.48
N GLY A 24 1.66 15.47 0.51
CA GLY A 24 2.59 14.36 0.45
C GLY A 24 1.81 13.08 0.71
N ALA A 25 2.12 12.01 -0.01
CA ALA A 25 1.59 10.69 0.26
C ALA A 25 1.75 10.36 1.75
N LYS A 26 0.70 9.81 2.35
CA LYS A 26 0.69 9.41 3.76
C LYS A 26 1.62 8.24 3.97
N ASP A 27 2.19 8.13 5.16
CA ASP A 27 2.92 6.94 5.55
C ASP A 27 1.93 5.76 5.69
N ILE A 28 2.32 4.62 5.14
CA ILE A 28 1.53 3.39 5.19
C ILE A 28 1.68 2.78 6.58
N ASP A 29 0.56 2.35 7.17
CA ASP A 29 0.53 1.34 8.23
C ASP A 29 0.21 0.00 7.57
N ALA A 30 1.19 -0.91 7.53
CA ALA A 30 1.09 -2.14 6.76
C ALA A 30 -0.05 -3.05 7.25
N GLN A 31 -0.20 -3.22 8.56
CA GLN A 31 -1.23 -4.08 9.11
C GLN A 31 -2.62 -3.47 8.94
N ALA A 32 -2.76 -2.17 9.24
CA ALA A 32 -4.05 -1.50 9.14
C ALA A 32 -4.59 -1.49 7.70
N LEU A 33 -3.73 -1.25 6.70
CA LEU A 33 -4.13 -1.29 5.29
C LEU A 33 -4.46 -2.71 4.83
N ALA A 34 -3.65 -3.71 5.21
CA ALA A 34 -3.92 -5.11 4.85
C ALA A 34 -5.26 -5.58 5.42
N ASP A 35 -5.57 -5.25 6.68
CA ASP A 35 -6.83 -5.61 7.34
C ASP A 35 -8.03 -4.88 6.71
N ALA A 36 -7.86 -3.62 6.35
CA ALA A 36 -8.90 -2.84 5.67
C ALA A 36 -9.23 -3.43 4.29
N LEU A 37 -8.23 -3.81 3.52
CA LEU A 37 -8.40 -4.47 2.22
C LEU A 37 -9.09 -5.82 2.39
N LYS A 38 -8.60 -6.67 3.30
CA LYS A 38 -9.21 -7.98 3.57
C LYS A 38 -10.68 -7.88 3.95
N SER A 39 -11.04 -6.86 4.73
CA SER A 39 -12.41 -6.72 5.26
C SER A 39 -13.36 -6.02 4.28
N GLY A 40 -12.84 -5.13 3.43
CA GLY A 40 -13.64 -4.26 2.59
C GLY A 40 -13.76 -4.71 1.13
N VAL A 41 -12.78 -5.46 0.62
CA VAL A 41 -12.74 -5.93 -0.78
C VAL A 41 -13.41 -7.29 -0.90
N ALA A 42 -14.14 -7.51 -1.99
CA ALA A 42 -14.70 -8.81 -2.31
C ALA A 42 -13.61 -9.71 -2.93
N PHE A 43 -13.40 -10.88 -2.32
CA PHE A 43 -12.54 -11.95 -2.82
C PHE A 43 -13.37 -13.18 -3.11
N GLU A 44 -12.95 -13.95 -4.11
CA GLU A 44 -13.60 -15.21 -4.48
C GLU A 44 -13.29 -16.30 -3.45
N ASP A 45 -12.02 -16.39 -3.04
CA ASP A 45 -11.55 -17.33 -2.05
C ASP A 45 -11.45 -16.70 -0.65
N THR A 46 -11.38 -17.56 0.37
CA THR A 46 -11.04 -17.15 1.72
C THR A 46 -9.55 -16.79 1.78
N LEU A 47 -9.26 -15.60 2.30
CA LEU A 47 -7.87 -15.18 2.50
C LEU A 47 -7.41 -15.49 3.91
N SER A 48 -6.30 -16.21 4.04
CA SER A 48 -5.58 -16.46 5.31
C SER A 48 -4.37 -15.56 5.45
N ALA A 49 -4.07 -15.20 6.71
CA ALA A 49 -2.89 -14.38 7.00
C ALA A 49 -1.61 -15.11 6.63
N VAL A 50 -0.70 -14.41 5.97
CA VAL A 50 0.66 -14.87 5.66
C VAL A 50 1.60 -14.38 6.74
N SER A 51 2.44 -15.25 7.27
CA SER A 51 3.41 -14.86 8.29
C SER A 51 4.49 -13.93 7.72
N SER A 52 5.08 -13.09 8.58
CA SER A 52 6.16 -12.19 8.17
C SER A 52 7.36 -12.95 7.58
N ASP A 53 7.65 -14.15 8.07
CA ASP A 53 8.73 -14.99 7.56
C ASP A 53 8.43 -15.52 6.15
N GLU A 54 7.19 -15.91 5.88
CA GLU A 54 6.76 -16.34 4.54
C GLU A 54 6.79 -15.18 3.54
N LEU A 55 6.35 -13.98 3.95
CA LEU A 55 6.45 -12.78 3.12
C LEU A 55 7.91 -12.43 2.85
N ALA A 56 8.79 -12.47 3.86
CA ALA A 56 10.22 -12.23 3.70
C ALA A 56 10.87 -13.23 2.73
N PHE A 57 10.44 -14.48 2.75
CA PHE A 57 10.92 -15.50 1.81
C PHE A 57 10.42 -15.27 0.38
N SER A 58 9.20 -14.76 0.22
CA SER A 58 8.57 -14.52 -1.09
C SER A 58 9.04 -13.22 -1.76
N LEU A 59 9.59 -12.27 -0.99
CA LEU A 59 9.95 -10.94 -1.46
C LEU A 59 11.48 -10.78 -1.53
N SER A 60 12.04 -10.80 -2.71
CA SER A 60 13.47 -10.60 -2.92
C SER A 60 13.85 -9.12 -3.03
N GLY A 61 15.01 -8.75 -2.49
CA GLY A 61 15.53 -7.37 -2.65
C GLY A 61 14.88 -6.34 -1.72
N MET A 62 14.35 -6.78 -0.58
CA MET A 62 13.76 -5.91 0.43
C MET A 62 14.81 -5.09 1.18
N PRO A 63 14.49 -3.87 1.66
CA PRO A 63 15.36 -3.11 2.55
C PRO A 63 15.55 -3.81 3.90
N GLU A 64 16.57 -3.38 4.67
CA GLU A 64 16.86 -4.01 5.96
C GLU A 64 15.76 -3.83 7.02
N ASN A 65 15.08 -2.67 7.00
CA ASN A 65 14.07 -2.31 8.00
C ASN A 65 12.70 -2.12 7.34
N TYR A 66 11.85 -3.13 7.42
CA TYR A 66 10.49 -3.08 6.94
C TYR A 66 9.54 -3.87 7.84
N ILE A 67 8.25 -3.58 7.72
CA ILE A 67 7.15 -4.36 8.26
C ILE A 67 6.31 -4.80 7.08
N ALA A 68 6.02 -6.09 6.99
CA ALA A 68 5.14 -6.64 5.98
C ALA A 68 3.92 -7.28 6.62
N ALA A 69 2.74 -7.05 6.03
CA ALA A 69 1.49 -7.69 6.36
C ALA A 69 0.83 -8.18 5.08
N GLY A 70 0.21 -9.34 5.13
CA GLY A 70 -0.43 -9.89 3.94
C GLY A 70 -1.41 -11.00 4.21
N TYR A 71 -2.21 -11.26 3.20
CA TYR A 71 -3.21 -12.30 3.14
C TYR A 71 -3.14 -12.98 1.80
N ARG A 72 -3.32 -14.29 1.75
CA ARG A 72 -3.30 -15.08 0.51
C ARG A 72 -4.48 -16.04 0.49
N ALA A 73 -5.00 -16.30 -0.71
CA ALA A 73 -6.06 -17.27 -0.94
C ALA A 73 -5.65 -18.67 -0.48
N ASP A 74 -6.54 -19.35 0.23
CA ASP A 74 -6.36 -20.74 0.68
C ASP A 74 -6.73 -21.75 -0.41
N GLY A 75 -7.41 -21.30 -1.45
CA GLY A 75 -8.01 -22.13 -2.47
C GLY A 75 -7.24 -22.15 -3.79
N THR A 76 -7.97 -21.88 -4.86
CA THR A 76 -7.48 -22.03 -6.24
C THR A 76 -7.21 -20.72 -6.96
N THR A 77 -7.56 -19.58 -6.36
CA THR A 77 -7.31 -18.27 -6.96
C THR A 77 -5.92 -17.75 -6.63
N SER A 78 -5.45 -16.80 -7.44
CA SER A 78 -4.21 -16.07 -7.17
C SER A 78 -4.43 -14.78 -6.37
N GLU A 79 -5.56 -14.70 -5.67
CA GLU A 79 -5.90 -13.52 -4.86
C GLU A 79 -4.95 -13.36 -3.69
N GLU A 80 -4.39 -12.15 -3.54
CA GLU A 80 -3.55 -11.84 -2.39
C GLU A 80 -3.50 -10.34 -2.08
N ILE A 81 -3.14 -10.05 -0.86
CA ILE A 81 -2.82 -8.72 -0.35
C ILE A 81 -1.41 -8.78 0.23
N VAL A 82 -0.52 -7.90 -0.23
CA VAL A 82 0.80 -7.70 0.38
C VAL A 82 1.01 -6.21 0.58
N VAL A 83 1.19 -5.80 1.82
CA VAL A 83 1.48 -4.41 2.19
C VAL A 83 2.83 -4.37 2.90
N VAL A 84 3.71 -3.49 2.45
CA VAL A 84 5.03 -3.31 3.03
C VAL A 84 5.24 -1.86 3.41
N GLN A 85 5.62 -1.64 4.66
CA GLN A 85 5.99 -0.37 5.25
C GLN A 85 7.49 -0.36 5.52
N CYS A 86 8.20 0.68 5.08
CA CYS A 86 9.62 0.88 5.32
C CYS A 86 9.88 1.85 6.46
N GLY A 87 11.09 1.79 7.02
CA GLY A 87 11.55 2.75 8.02
C GLY A 87 11.78 4.16 7.45
N ASN A 88 11.99 4.29 6.15
CA ASN A 88 12.18 5.57 5.44
C ASN A 88 11.51 5.56 4.07
N LYS A 89 11.28 6.75 3.51
CA LYS A 89 10.59 6.92 2.22
C LYS A 89 11.45 6.53 1.01
N ASP A 90 12.76 6.58 1.14
CA ASP A 90 13.68 6.28 0.04
C ASP A 90 13.66 4.79 -0.31
N ASP A 91 13.33 3.93 0.66
CA ASP A 91 13.21 2.49 0.47
C ASP A 91 11.91 2.06 -0.25
N ALA A 92 10.92 2.94 -0.38
CA ALA A 92 9.64 2.62 -1.03
C ALA A 92 9.81 2.18 -2.50
N ALA A 93 10.78 2.74 -3.19
CA ALA A 93 11.10 2.33 -4.57
C ALA A 93 11.67 0.90 -4.63
N MET A 94 12.47 0.51 -3.64
CA MET A 94 13.02 -0.84 -3.51
C MET A 94 11.90 -1.85 -3.23
N VAL A 95 10.99 -1.52 -2.32
CA VAL A 95 9.80 -2.34 -2.04
C VAL A 95 8.92 -2.50 -3.28
N LYS A 96 8.69 -1.41 -4.02
CA LYS A 96 7.94 -1.48 -5.28
C LYS A 96 8.56 -2.50 -6.24
N ALA A 97 9.88 -2.44 -6.45
CA ALA A 97 10.58 -3.36 -7.33
C ALA A 97 10.49 -4.83 -6.85
N ALA A 98 10.53 -5.06 -5.53
CA ALA A 98 10.35 -6.39 -4.95
C ALA A 98 8.94 -6.93 -5.21
N LEU A 99 7.90 -6.11 -5.03
CA LEU A 99 6.52 -6.48 -5.33
C LEU A 99 6.26 -6.68 -6.83
N GLU A 100 6.90 -5.90 -7.71
CA GLU A 100 6.85 -6.12 -9.16
C GLU A 100 7.46 -7.46 -9.55
N THR A 101 8.59 -7.83 -8.93
CA THR A 101 9.24 -9.13 -9.14
C THR A 101 8.34 -10.26 -8.67
N HIS A 102 7.78 -10.16 -7.47
CA HIS A 102 6.85 -11.14 -6.93
C HIS A 102 5.61 -11.34 -7.85
N LEU A 103 4.99 -10.25 -8.30
CA LEU A 103 3.87 -10.32 -9.24
C LEU A 103 4.26 -10.99 -10.58
N ALA A 104 5.47 -10.73 -11.08
CA ALA A 104 5.97 -11.37 -12.28
C ALA A 104 6.18 -12.88 -12.10
N GLU A 105 6.66 -13.31 -10.94
CA GLU A 105 6.80 -14.72 -10.58
C GLU A 105 5.44 -15.43 -10.48
N LEU A 106 4.43 -14.77 -9.88
CA LEU A 106 3.05 -15.28 -9.85
C LEU A 106 2.50 -15.47 -11.27
N LYS A 107 2.70 -14.49 -12.15
CA LYS A 107 2.27 -14.59 -13.57
C LYS A 107 2.99 -15.71 -14.31
N ASP A 108 4.30 -15.87 -14.11
CA ASP A 108 5.06 -16.97 -14.72
C ASP A 108 4.55 -18.34 -14.24
N GLN A 109 4.28 -18.46 -12.93
CA GLN A 109 3.68 -19.68 -12.36
C GLN A 109 2.27 -19.93 -12.92
N ALA A 110 1.40 -18.91 -12.92
CA ALA A 110 0.06 -19.03 -13.45
C ALA A 110 0.06 -19.43 -14.92
N SER A 111 0.94 -18.86 -15.75
CA SER A 111 1.04 -19.21 -17.16
C SER A 111 1.30 -20.70 -17.41
N LYS A 112 1.94 -21.37 -16.48
CA LYS A 112 2.32 -22.79 -16.58
C LYS A 112 1.28 -23.74 -15.98
N TYR A 113 0.60 -23.34 -14.90
CA TYR A 113 -0.22 -24.24 -14.09
C TYR A 113 -1.68 -23.83 -13.96
N GLN A 114 -2.00 -22.53 -14.08
CA GLN A 114 -3.33 -21.95 -13.87
C GLN A 114 -3.55 -20.76 -14.80
N PRO A 115 -3.51 -20.95 -16.14
CA PRO A 115 -3.57 -19.84 -17.09
C PRO A 115 -4.86 -19.02 -17.00
N GLU A 116 -5.93 -19.55 -16.42
CA GLU A 116 -7.18 -18.86 -16.13
C GLU A 116 -7.02 -17.74 -15.07
N GLN A 117 -5.95 -17.77 -14.27
CA GLN A 117 -5.66 -16.74 -13.28
C GLN A 117 -4.90 -15.51 -13.86
N LEU A 118 -4.38 -15.62 -15.08
CA LEU A 118 -3.64 -14.51 -15.71
C LEU A 118 -4.44 -13.21 -15.81
N PRO A 119 -5.73 -13.20 -16.21
CA PRO A 119 -6.50 -11.94 -16.24
C PRO A 119 -6.61 -11.27 -14.87
N LEU A 120 -6.72 -12.05 -13.80
CA LEU A 120 -6.76 -11.54 -12.43
C LEU A 120 -5.42 -10.90 -12.04
N LEU A 121 -4.31 -11.59 -12.31
CA LEU A 121 -2.96 -11.08 -12.05
C LEU A 121 -2.59 -9.88 -12.94
N ASP A 122 -3.12 -9.81 -14.17
CA ASP A 122 -2.92 -8.65 -15.05
C ASP A 122 -3.67 -7.41 -14.55
N GLY A 123 -4.78 -7.60 -13.84
CA GLY A 123 -5.52 -6.55 -13.16
C GLY A 123 -4.99 -6.15 -11.79
N ALA A 124 -3.90 -6.75 -11.32
CA ALA A 124 -3.35 -6.49 -9.98
C ALA A 124 -3.01 -5.01 -9.77
N ILE A 125 -3.36 -4.50 -8.60
CA ILE A 125 -3.06 -3.13 -8.17
C ILE A 125 -1.72 -3.13 -7.46
N LEU A 126 -0.78 -2.29 -7.93
CA LEU A 126 0.47 -2.02 -7.25
C LEU A 126 0.64 -0.52 -7.06
N THR A 127 0.61 -0.06 -5.82
CA THR A 127 0.64 1.37 -5.48
C THR A 127 1.72 1.64 -4.44
N VAL A 128 2.41 2.77 -4.60
CA VAL A 128 3.40 3.28 -3.64
C VAL A 128 2.75 4.34 -2.78
N GLY A 129 2.89 4.21 -1.47
CA GLY A 129 2.57 5.24 -0.48
C GLY A 129 3.84 5.95 0.01
N GLY A 130 3.71 6.85 0.99
CA GLY A 130 4.83 7.67 1.47
C GLY A 130 6.08 6.88 1.85
N ASN A 131 5.93 5.81 2.62
CA ASN A 131 7.03 4.99 3.15
C ASN A 131 6.92 3.50 2.79
N GLY A 132 6.21 3.14 1.73
CA GLY A 132 6.07 1.73 1.36
C GLY A 132 5.26 1.52 0.10
N ALA A 133 4.80 0.29 -0.10
CA ALA A 133 3.97 -0.08 -1.24
C ALA A 133 2.96 -1.18 -0.88
N VAL A 134 1.92 -1.28 -1.68
CA VAL A 134 0.86 -2.30 -1.60
C VAL A 134 0.69 -3.00 -2.93
N LEU A 135 0.57 -4.31 -2.89
CA LEU A 135 0.09 -5.18 -3.96
C LEU A 135 -1.25 -5.77 -3.53
N CYS A 136 -2.26 -5.64 -4.37
CA CYS A 136 -3.58 -6.26 -4.17
C CYS A 136 -4.02 -6.94 -5.46
N VAL A 137 -4.22 -8.25 -5.40
CA VAL A 137 -4.72 -9.09 -6.49
C VAL A 137 -6.15 -9.44 -6.18
N THR A 138 -7.09 -8.84 -6.89
CA THR A 138 -8.53 -9.01 -6.72
C THR A 138 -9.28 -8.66 -8.00
N ALA A 139 -10.48 -9.23 -8.19
CA ALA A 139 -11.40 -8.81 -9.24
C ALA A 139 -12.14 -7.49 -8.88
N ASP A 140 -12.27 -7.18 -7.59
CA ASP A 140 -12.93 -5.95 -7.08
C ASP A 140 -11.92 -4.79 -6.99
N THR A 141 -11.38 -4.39 -8.13
CA THR A 141 -10.32 -3.36 -8.21
C THR A 141 -10.82 -1.97 -7.81
N ASP A 142 -12.09 -1.65 -8.01
CA ASP A 142 -12.66 -0.33 -7.67
C ASP A 142 -12.69 -0.10 -6.17
N THR A 143 -13.19 -1.09 -5.41
CA THR A 143 -13.20 -1.03 -3.94
C THR A 143 -11.78 -1.02 -3.39
N ALA A 144 -10.89 -1.88 -3.91
CA ALA A 144 -9.50 -1.94 -3.49
C ALA A 144 -8.78 -0.60 -3.71
N ASN A 145 -8.92 0.02 -4.89
CA ASN A 145 -8.35 1.33 -5.17
C ASN A 145 -8.88 2.43 -4.24
N SER A 146 -10.18 2.39 -3.91
CA SER A 146 -10.79 3.37 -2.99
C SER A 146 -10.19 3.26 -1.59
N ILE A 147 -10.07 2.04 -1.05
CA ILE A 147 -9.45 1.80 0.26
C ILE A 147 -7.97 2.21 0.24
N ILE A 148 -7.20 1.77 -0.76
CA ILE A 148 -5.78 2.12 -0.88
C ILE A 148 -5.59 3.64 -0.87
N LYS A 149 -6.42 4.37 -1.62
CA LYS A 149 -6.35 5.83 -1.69
C LYS A 149 -6.60 6.51 -0.33
N GLU A 150 -7.47 5.98 0.51
CA GLU A 150 -7.70 6.52 1.85
C GLU A 150 -6.46 6.41 2.75
N TYR A 151 -5.67 5.35 2.57
CA TYR A 151 -4.49 5.05 3.38
C TYR A 151 -3.20 5.71 2.86
N VAL A 152 -3.05 5.86 1.53
CA VAL A 152 -1.81 6.41 0.95
C VAL A 152 -1.92 7.86 0.49
N GLY A 153 -3.13 8.42 0.38
CA GLY A 153 -3.40 9.83 0.07
C GLY A 153 -3.60 10.12 -1.39
#